data_964a3567fa4a466b130f8364705d8efe
#
_entry.id   964a3567fa4a466b130f8364705d8efe
#
_cell.length_a   1.000
_cell.length_b   1.000
_cell.length_c   1.000
_cell.angle_alpha   90.00
_cell.angle_beta   90.00
_cell.angle_gamma   90.00
#
_symmetry.space_group_name_H-M   'P 1'
#
loop_
_entity.id
_entity.type
_entity.pdbx_description
1 polymer ?
#
loop_
_entity_poly.entity_id
_entity_poly.type
_entity_poly.pdbx_seq_one_letter_code
_entity_poly.pdbx_strand_id
1 'polypeptide(L)'
;MTMKKVDLRSDTVTLPTPAMREAMLKAPLGDDVFGDDPTVLALQDRIAELTGKEAALFMPTGTQSNLCGLMAHCQRGDEYLVGQHAHTYRYEGGGAAVLGSIQPQPLTQDAHGLISLTDLALAIKPDDAHFARTSLLALENTWNGKRMPMSYLQQASQLAREHGLAVHLDGARVMNAAVDQAANNGTDPLAELRQITSLFDSVSVCFSKGLGAPVGSALCGPRALIQKAHRARKMLGGGMRQSGLLAAAALYALNHHVARLAQDHVLAQRLATGLQGIPGLSVRSADTNIVFVDVAHGKGAALLAHLQQEHVLATGMIGLRFVTHLDVDAAGIDHAVASVRRFFQSDANGASTAQLHGGPY
;
A
#
# COMPACT_ATOMS: atom_id res chain seq x y z
N MET A 1 32.23 11.41 11.91
CA MET A 1 31.34 10.48 11.16
C MET A 1 30.00 11.18 10.99
N THR A 2 29.56 11.45 9.78
CA THR A 2 28.19 11.94 9.53
C THR A 2 27.22 10.86 9.97
N MET A 3 26.30 11.17 10.89
CA MET A 3 25.26 10.24 11.31
C MET A 3 24.44 9.81 10.08
N LYS A 4 24.22 8.51 9.91
CA LYS A 4 23.37 7.97 8.84
C LYS A 4 21.95 8.46 9.06
N LYS A 5 21.34 9.07 8.05
CA LYS A 5 19.94 9.48 8.08
C LYS A 5 19.02 8.27 8.22
N VAL A 6 18.08 8.31 9.16
CA VAL A 6 17.04 7.29 9.37
C VAL A 6 15.73 7.83 8.81
N ASP A 7 15.32 7.34 7.65
CA ASP A 7 14.12 7.82 6.95
C ASP A 7 12.94 6.87 7.19
N LEU A 8 12.05 7.22 8.10
CA LEU A 8 10.85 6.45 8.48
C LEU A 8 9.56 7.08 7.95
N ARG A 9 9.63 7.93 6.91
CA ARG A 9 8.45 8.59 6.34
C ARG A 9 7.50 7.62 5.64
N SER A 10 8.07 6.70 4.86
CA SER A 10 7.32 5.73 4.04
C SER A 10 8.27 4.65 3.51
N ASP A 11 7.77 3.45 3.25
CA ASP A 11 8.50 2.43 2.50
C ASP A 11 8.69 2.79 1.00
N THR A 12 8.02 3.83 0.52
CA THR A 12 8.23 4.37 -0.84
C THR A 12 9.55 5.12 -1.01
N VAL A 13 10.28 5.42 0.07
CA VAL A 13 11.61 6.05 0.01
C VAL A 13 12.73 5.02 -0.11
N THR A 14 12.41 3.73 -0.08
CA THR A 14 13.36 2.62 -0.20
C THR A 14 14.14 2.71 -1.51
N LEU A 15 15.44 2.57 -1.41
CA LEU A 15 16.33 2.61 -2.58
C LEU A 15 16.61 1.20 -3.11
N PRO A 16 16.78 1.02 -4.43
CA PRO A 16 17.13 -0.27 -5.00
C PRO A 16 18.52 -0.72 -4.50
N THR A 17 18.59 -1.99 -4.07
CA THR A 17 19.86 -2.59 -3.61
C THR A 17 20.91 -2.66 -4.72
N PRO A 18 22.23 -2.80 -4.39
CA PRO A 18 23.25 -3.00 -5.41
C PRO A 18 22.95 -4.19 -6.34
N ALA A 19 22.49 -5.32 -5.80
CA ALA A 19 22.12 -6.50 -6.60
C ALA A 19 20.91 -6.23 -7.52
N MET A 20 19.93 -5.49 -7.04
CA MET A 20 18.79 -5.06 -7.86
C MET A 20 19.24 -4.14 -9.00
N ARG A 21 20.13 -3.17 -8.73
CA ARG A 21 20.71 -2.30 -9.76
C ARG A 21 21.50 -3.09 -10.81
N GLU A 22 22.24 -4.11 -10.37
CA GLU A 22 22.95 -5.00 -11.28
C GLU A 22 21.98 -5.80 -12.17
N ALA A 23 20.88 -6.31 -11.60
CA ALA A 23 19.82 -6.98 -12.36
C ALA A 23 19.22 -6.02 -13.42
N MET A 24 18.97 -4.75 -13.06
CA MET A 24 18.50 -3.74 -14.00
C MET A 24 19.47 -3.52 -15.17
N LEU A 25 20.78 -3.39 -14.88
CA LEU A 25 21.80 -3.15 -15.91
C LEU A 25 21.98 -4.33 -16.87
N LYS A 26 21.73 -5.55 -16.42
CA LYS A 26 21.87 -6.79 -17.20
C LYS A 26 20.56 -7.26 -17.85
N ALA A 27 19.46 -6.53 -17.65
CA ALA A 27 18.15 -6.95 -18.14
C ALA A 27 18.14 -7.03 -19.68
N PRO A 28 17.69 -8.15 -20.26
CA PRO A 28 17.33 -8.20 -21.66
C PRO A 28 16.18 -7.24 -21.93
N LEU A 29 16.24 -6.47 -23.00
CA LEU A 29 15.26 -5.44 -23.34
C LEU A 29 14.62 -5.69 -24.69
N GLY A 30 13.37 -5.28 -24.81
CA GLY A 30 12.59 -5.18 -26.02
C GLY A 30 11.60 -4.02 -25.89
N ASP A 31 10.63 -3.92 -26.79
CA ASP A 31 9.60 -2.87 -26.72
C ASP A 31 8.31 -3.42 -26.14
N ASP A 32 7.94 -3.02 -24.90
CA ASP A 32 6.70 -3.46 -24.24
C ASP A 32 5.42 -3.12 -25.05
N VAL A 33 5.46 -2.08 -25.90
CA VAL A 33 4.31 -1.73 -26.75
C VAL A 33 4.11 -2.74 -27.88
N PHE A 34 5.20 -3.36 -28.38
CA PHE A 34 5.11 -4.48 -29.32
C PHE A 34 4.92 -5.82 -28.59
N GLY A 35 5.04 -5.85 -27.27
CA GLY A 35 4.90 -7.07 -26.49
C GLY A 35 6.12 -8.00 -26.58
N ASP A 36 7.32 -7.45 -26.88
CA ASP A 36 8.54 -8.22 -27.08
C ASP A 36 9.66 -7.94 -26.04
N ASP A 37 9.39 -7.14 -25.00
CA ASP A 37 10.33 -6.97 -23.90
C ASP A 37 10.32 -8.24 -23.00
N PRO A 38 11.40 -9.06 -23.06
CA PRO A 38 11.39 -10.35 -22.38
C PRO A 38 11.37 -10.23 -20.85
N THR A 39 11.93 -9.15 -20.31
CA THR A 39 11.96 -8.93 -18.84
C THR A 39 10.60 -8.46 -18.32
N VAL A 40 9.87 -7.66 -19.09
CA VAL A 40 8.47 -7.30 -18.76
C VAL A 40 7.59 -8.54 -18.78
N LEU A 41 7.71 -9.37 -19.83
CA LEU A 41 6.95 -10.62 -19.93
C LEU A 41 7.24 -11.53 -18.72
N ALA A 42 8.53 -11.74 -18.38
CA ALA A 42 8.92 -12.56 -17.24
C ALA A 42 8.37 -12.03 -15.91
N LEU A 43 8.36 -10.71 -15.70
CA LEU A 43 7.75 -10.09 -14.52
C LEU A 43 6.24 -10.35 -14.46
N GLN A 44 5.54 -10.14 -15.59
CA GLN A 44 4.10 -10.33 -15.68
C GLN A 44 3.71 -11.79 -15.43
N ASP A 45 4.41 -12.74 -16.03
CA ASP A 45 4.20 -14.17 -15.80
C ASP A 45 4.44 -14.55 -14.34
N ARG A 46 5.54 -14.02 -13.75
CA ARG A 46 5.91 -14.34 -12.37
C ARG A 46 4.87 -13.82 -11.36
N ILE A 47 4.40 -12.57 -11.49
CA ILE A 47 3.42 -12.04 -10.55
C ILE A 47 2.02 -12.64 -10.77
N ALA A 48 1.65 -13.00 -11.98
CA ALA A 48 0.43 -13.77 -12.27
C ALA A 48 0.46 -15.13 -11.59
N GLU A 49 1.58 -15.86 -11.73
CA GLU A 49 1.81 -17.15 -11.04
C GLU A 49 1.69 -17.00 -9.52
N LEU A 50 2.38 -16.00 -8.92
CA LEU A 50 2.39 -15.80 -7.47
C LEU A 50 1.01 -15.46 -6.92
N THR A 51 0.23 -14.68 -7.65
CA THR A 51 -1.13 -14.27 -7.25
C THR A 51 -2.20 -15.29 -7.67
N GLY A 52 -1.83 -16.33 -8.43
CA GLY A 52 -2.78 -17.33 -8.96
C GLY A 52 -3.75 -16.74 -9.98
N LYS A 53 -3.36 -15.68 -10.71
CA LYS A 53 -4.16 -15.03 -11.74
C LYS A 53 -3.73 -15.47 -13.14
N GLU A 54 -4.64 -15.34 -14.13
CA GLU A 54 -4.37 -15.77 -15.51
C GLU A 54 -3.35 -14.89 -16.24
N ALA A 55 -3.29 -13.59 -15.86
CA ALA A 55 -2.42 -12.62 -16.49
C ALA A 55 -2.12 -11.46 -15.55
N ALA A 56 -1.07 -10.70 -15.87
CA ALA A 56 -0.75 -9.44 -15.22
C ALA A 56 -0.32 -8.39 -16.25
N LEU A 57 -0.37 -7.13 -15.84
CA LEU A 57 0.06 -6.00 -16.65
C LEU A 57 0.96 -5.09 -15.80
N PHE A 58 2.18 -4.89 -16.25
CA PHE A 58 3.13 -3.98 -15.59
C PHE A 58 2.72 -2.52 -15.80
N MET A 59 2.71 -1.75 -14.72
CA MET A 59 2.29 -0.36 -14.66
C MET A 59 3.39 0.51 -14.03
N PRO A 60 3.55 1.78 -14.43
CA PRO A 60 4.53 2.69 -13.82
C PRO A 60 4.23 2.98 -12.34
N THR A 61 2.97 3.00 -11.92
CA THR A 61 2.55 3.36 -10.55
C THR A 61 1.37 2.54 -10.07
N GLY A 62 1.21 2.43 -8.74
CA GLY A 62 0.03 1.82 -8.11
C GLY A 62 -1.26 2.58 -8.42
N THR A 63 -1.21 3.90 -8.43
CA THR A 63 -2.35 4.75 -8.81
C THR A 63 -2.87 4.41 -10.20
N GLN A 64 -1.97 4.26 -11.19
CA GLN A 64 -2.39 3.87 -12.54
C GLN A 64 -2.91 2.43 -12.57
N SER A 65 -2.30 1.52 -11.80
CA SER A 65 -2.74 0.14 -11.69
C SER A 65 -4.17 0.03 -11.15
N ASN A 66 -4.47 0.73 -10.04
CA ASN A 66 -5.82 0.81 -9.50
C ASN A 66 -6.81 1.42 -10.49
N LEU A 67 -6.46 2.58 -11.07
CA LEU A 67 -7.34 3.27 -12.00
C LEU A 67 -7.65 2.39 -13.24
N CYS A 68 -6.65 1.72 -13.81
CA CYS A 68 -6.85 0.77 -14.91
C CYS A 68 -7.73 -0.42 -14.49
N GLY A 69 -7.59 -0.89 -13.24
CA GLY A 69 -8.45 -1.93 -12.67
C GLY A 69 -9.90 -1.48 -12.58
N LEU A 70 -10.15 -0.30 -12.00
CA LEU A 70 -11.49 0.29 -11.91
C LEU A 70 -12.12 0.48 -13.30
N MET A 71 -11.37 1.05 -14.25
CA MET A 71 -11.83 1.27 -15.64
C MET A 71 -12.05 -0.04 -16.43
N ALA A 72 -11.40 -1.13 -16.04
CA ALA A 72 -11.58 -2.43 -16.69
C ALA A 72 -12.82 -3.18 -16.16
N HIS A 73 -13.19 -2.94 -14.88
CA HIS A 73 -14.39 -3.49 -14.26
C HIS A 73 -15.65 -2.67 -14.56
N CYS A 74 -15.56 -1.35 -14.45
CA CYS A 74 -16.69 -0.44 -14.52
C CYS A 74 -16.79 0.20 -15.89
N GLN A 75 -18.01 0.55 -16.29
CA GLN A 75 -18.31 1.40 -17.41
C GLN A 75 -18.52 2.85 -16.94
N ARG A 76 -18.54 3.78 -17.87
CA ARG A 76 -18.90 5.18 -17.62
C ARG A 76 -20.30 5.24 -17.02
N GLY A 77 -20.44 5.91 -15.86
CA GLY A 77 -21.70 6.04 -15.13
C GLY A 77 -21.96 4.91 -14.11
N ASP A 78 -21.15 3.86 -14.11
CA ASP A 78 -21.20 2.86 -13.03
C ASP A 78 -20.70 3.44 -11.71
N GLU A 79 -20.98 2.73 -10.64
CA GLU A 79 -20.55 3.03 -9.27
C GLU A 79 -19.69 1.91 -8.71
N TYR A 80 -18.69 2.27 -7.90
CA TYR A 80 -17.94 1.32 -7.10
C TYR A 80 -18.03 1.64 -5.60
N LEU A 81 -18.23 0.61 -4.78
CA LEU A 81 -18.21 0.70 -3.32
C LEU A 81 -16.77 0.70 -2.83
N VAL A 82 -16.45 1.60 -1.91
CA VAL A 82 -15.07 1.80 -1.44
C VAL A 82 -15.07 2.35 -0.01
N GLY A 83 -14.03 2.05 0.75
CA GLY A 83 -13.84 2.67 2.07
C GLY A 83 -13.56 4.17 1.96
N GLN A 84 -14.17 4.98 2.84
CA GLN A 84 -14.01 6.45 2.84
C GLN A 84 -12.55 6.93 3.05
N HIS A 85 -11.68 6.07 3.56
CA HIS A 85 -10.26 6.33 3.75
C HIS A 85 -9.35 5.48 2.85
N ALA A 86 -9.93 4.72 1.91
CA ALA A 86 -9.18 3.91 0.97
C ALA A 86 -8.38 4.78 0.00
N HIS A 87 -7.23 4.28 -0.43
CA HIS A 87 -6.29 4.99 -1.29
C HIS A 87 -6.93 5.37 -2.63
N THR A 88 -7.65 4.44 -3.26
CA THR A 88 -8.33 4.63 -4.55
C THR A 88 -9.38 5.76 -4.55
N TYR A 89 -9.96 6.04 -3.38
CA TYR A 89 -10.92 7.14 -3.23
C TYR A 89 -10.24 8.45 -2.84
N ARG A 90 -9.34 8.41 -1.85
CA ARG A 90 -8.88 9.63 -1.17
C ARG A 90 -7.57 10.20 -1.72
N TYR A 91 -6.67 9.35 -2.25
CA TYR A 91 -5.28 9.73 -2.53
C TYR A 91 -4.85 9.55 -3.99
N GLU A 92 -5.79 9.33 -4.91
CA GLU A 92 -5.52 9.15 -6.34
C GLU A 92 -6.08 10.28 -7.22
N GLY A 93 -6.18 11.50 -6.65
CA GLY A 93 -6.57 12.70 -7.39
C GLY A 93 -7.98 12.67 -7.96
N GLY A 94 -8.88 11.82 -7.45
CA GLY A 94 -10.22 11.65 -7.98
C GLY A 94 -10.26 10.97 -9.35
N GLY A 95 -9.19 10.22 -9.70
CA GLY A 95 -9.01 9.65 -11.04
C GLY A 95 -10.16 8.77 -11.51
N ALA A 96 -10.77 7.98 -10.62
CA ALA A 96 -11.94 7.17 -10.95
C ALA A 96 -13.11 8.00 -11.51
N ALA A 97 -13.41 9.14 -10.87
CA ALA A 97 -14.49 10.04 -11.29
C ALA A 97 -14.08 10.83 -12.54
N VAL A 98 -12.89 11.44 -12.54
CA VAL A 98 -12.47 12.39 -13.58
C VAL A 98 -12.10 11.67 -14.89
N LEU A 99 -11.34 10.59 -14.82
CA LEU A 99 -10.82 9.88 -15.99
C LEU A 99 -11.65 8.66 -16.35
N GLY A 100 -12.14 7.91 -15.34
CA GLY A 100 -13.00 6.75 -15.55
C GLY A 100 -14.47 7.08 -15.72
N SER A 101 -14.92 8.26 -15.32
CA SER A 101 -16.33 8.62 -15.18
C SER A 101 -17.11 7.60 -14.33
N ILE A 102 -16.46 7.08 -13.28
CA ILE A 102 -16.97 6.06 -12.36
C ILE A 102 -17.29 6.77 -11.05
N GLN A 103 -18.53 6.62 -10.56
CA GLN A 103 -18.95 7.24 -9.32
C GLN A 103 -18.37 6.46 -8.13
N PRO A 104 -17.60 7.10 -7.21
CA PRO A 104 -17.26 6.45 -5.96
C PRO A 104 -18.44 6.52 -4.98
N GLN A 105 -18.71 5.42 -4.28
CA GLN A 105 -19.62 5.37 -3.13
C GLN A 105 -18.78 5.06 -1.88
N PRO A 106 -18.28 6.11 -1.18
CA PRO A 106 -17.47 5.89 0.02
C PRO A 106 -18.34 5.44 1.19
N LEU A 107 -17.88 4.39 1.87
CA LEU A 107 -18.53 3.81 3.05
C LEU A 107 -17.66 3.99 4.28
N THR A 108 -18.29 4.15 5.44
CA THR A 108 -17.60 4.30 6.72
C THR A 108 -16.77 3.05 7.02
N GLN A 109 -15.53 3.28 7.44
CA GLN A 109 -14.59 2.25 7.89
C GLN A 109 -14.40 2.35 9.40
N ASP A 110 -14.28 1.21 10.06
CA ASP A 110 -13.91 1.14 11.47
C ASP A 110 -12.42 1.44 11.71
N ALA A 111 -11.96 1.32 12.94
CA ALA A 111 -10.55 1.53 13.31
C ALA A 111 -9.58 0.50 12.70
N HIS A 112 -10.09 -0.59 12.11
CA HIS A 112 -9.31 -1.62 11.41
C HIS A 112 -9.38 -1.48 9.88
N GLY A 113 -10.12 -0.48 9.38
CA GLY A 113 -10.31 -0.26 7.95
C GLY A 113 -11.42 -1.11 7.33
N LEU A 114 -12.21 -1.80 8.15
CA LEU A 114 -13.29 -2.66 7.69
C LEU A 114 -14.57 -1.86 7.47
N ILE A 115 -15.28 -2.18 6.40
CA ILE A 115 -16.62 -1.68 6.13
C ILE A 115 -17.61 -2.67 6.72
N SER A 116 -18.64 -2.20 7.44
CA SER A 116 -19.71 -3.08 7.92
C SER A 116 -20.36 -3.84 6.76
N LEU A 117 -20.51 -5.16 6.89
CA LEU A 117 -21.18 -5.97 5.85
C LEU A 117 -22.65 -5.54 5.65
N THR A 118 -23.30 -5.06 6.70
CA THR A 118 -24.65 -4.49 6.63
C THR A 118 -24.63 -3.22 5.77
N ASP A 119 -23.67 -2.31 6.00
CA ASP A 119 -23.57 -1.07 5.23
C ASP A 119 -23.20 -1.35 3.78
N LEU A 120 -22.35 -2.37 3.51
CA LEU A 120 -22.05 -2.84 2.16
C LEU A 120 -23.33 -3.29 1.44
N ALA A 121 -24.13 -4.16 2.08
CA ALA A 121 -25.38 -4.65 1.51
C ALA A 121 -26.38 -3.53 1.23
N LEU A 122 -26.55 -2.60 2.16
CA LEU A 122 -27.45 -1.46 2.02
C LEU A 122 -27.02 -0.44 0.98
N ALA A 123 -25.73 -0.36 0.68
CA ALA A 123 -25.20 0.56 -0.32
C ALA A 123 -25.37 0.07 -1.77
N ILE A 124 -25.59 -1.23 -1.96
CA ILE A 124 -25.84 -1.80 -3.30
C ILE A 124 -27.21 -1.34 -3.80
N LYS A 125 -27.22 -0.62 -4.91
CA LYS A 125 -28.42 -0.02 -5.48
C LYS A 125 -29.20 -1.02 -6.33
N PRO A 126 -30.52 -0.91 -6.39
CA PRO A 126 -31.34 -1.70 -7.30
C PRO A 126 -31.02 -1.32 -8.76
N ASP A 127 -31.27 -2.25 -9.70
CA ASP A 127 -31.19 -1.98 -11.13
C ASP A 127 -32.40 -1.15 -11.56
N ASP A 128 -32.30 0.17 -11.40
CA ASP A 128 -33.34 1.15 -11.70
C ASP A 128 -32.68 2.43 -12.29
N ALA A 129 -33.35 3.05 -13.24
CA ALA A 129 -32.84 4.21 -13.99
C ALA A 129 -32.52 5.45 -13.12
N HIS A 130 -32.99 5.50 -11.86
CA HIS A 130 -32.69 6.59 -10.93
C HIS A 130 -31.32 6.46 -10.27
N PHE A 131 -30.65 5.30 -10.37
CA PHE A 131 -29.40 5.01 -9.67
C PHE A 131 -28.24 4.75 -10.64
N ALA A 132 -27.04 5.10 -10.21
CA ALA A 132 -25.84 4.54 -10.83
C ALA A 132 -25.80 3.03 -10.55
N ARG A 133 -25.38 2.25 -11.54
CA ARG A 133 -25.26 0.79 -11.38
C ARG A 133 -24.06 0.47 -10.50
N THR A 134 -24.30 -0.15 -9.34
CA THR A 134 -23.22 -0.65 -8.50
C THR A 134 -22.59 -1.87 -9.17
N SER A 135 -21.30 -1.79 -9.55
CA SER A 135 -20.63 -2.80 -10.37
C SER A 135 -19.41 -3.43 -9.70
N LEU A 136 -18.85 -2.77 -8.68
CA LEU A 136 -17.57 -3.17 -8.10
C LEU A 136 -17.52 -2.90 -6.60
N LEU A 137 -16.93 -3.83 -5.84
CA LEU A 137 -16.42 -3.59 -4.50
C LEU A 137 -14.88 -3.48 -4.57
N ALA A 138 -14.31 -2.37 -4.10
CA ALA A 138 -12.87 -2.16 -3.98
C ALA A 138 -12.45 -2.17 -2.51
N LEU A 139 -11.58 -3.10 -2.12
CA LEU A 139 -10.99 -3.20 -0.79
C LEU A 139 -9.49 -2.92 -0.85
N GLU A 140 -8.90 -2.55 0.29
CA GLU A 140 -7.44 -2.26 0.42
C GLU A 140 -6.83 -3.15 1.50
N ASN A 141 -5.75 -3.89 1.18
CA ASN A 141 -5.02 -4.71 2.13
C ASN A 141 -3.48 -4.66 1.87
N THR A 142 -2.66 -4.18 2.84
CA THR A 142 -3.01 -3.71 4.19
C THR A 142 -3.58 -2.28 4.15
N TRP A 143 -4.58 -1.99 4.97
CA TRP A 143 -5.04 -0.62 5.18
C TRP A 143 -4.26 0.03 6.34
N ASN A 144 -3.47 1.06 6.04
CA ASN A 144 -2.60 1.73 7.02
C ASN A 144 -1.70 0.77 7.82
N GLY A 145 -1.20 -0.29 7.18
CA GLY A 145 -0.40 -1.35 7.80
C GLY A 145 -1.23 -2.49 8.37
N LYS A 146 -2.51 -2.30 8.64
CA LYS A 146 -3.39 -3.31 9.22
C LYS A 146 -3.82 -4.32 8.17
N ARG A 147 -3.61 -5.59 8.47
CA ARG A 147 -4.10 -6.70 7.66
C ARG A 147 -5.60 -6.92 7.91
N MET A 148 -6.39 -7.00 6.85
CA MET A 148 -7.79 -7.41 6.96
C MET A 148 -7.91 -8.89 7.32
N PRO A 149 -8.79 -9.28 8.27
CA PRO A 149 -9.03 -10.69 8.59
C PRO A 149 -9.53 -11.48 7.38
N MET A 150 -9.03 -12.71 7.19
CA MET A 150 -9.47 -13.58 6.09
C MET A 150 -10.98 -13.86 6.12
N SER A 151 -11.56 -14.03 7.30
CA SER A 151 -13.00 -14.22 7.47
C SER A 151 -13.80 -13.04 6.94
N TYR A 152 -13.33 -11.81 7.19
CA TYR A 152 -13.96 -10.60 6.63
C TYR A 152 -13.82 -10.54 5.11
N LEU A 153 -12.62 -10.80 4.57
CA LEU A 153 -12.40 -10.80 3.12
C LEU A 153 -13.30 -11.82 2.42
N GLN A 154 -13.46 -13.00 3.00
CA GLN A 154 -14.37 -14.04 2.49
C GLN A 154 -15.82 -13.58 2.47
N GLN A 155 -16.32 -13.04 3.60
CA GLN A 155 -17.69 -12.58 3.72
C GLN A 155 -17.99 -11.40 2.80
N ALA A 156 -17.10 -10.40 2.73
CA ALA A 156 -17.29 -9.24 1.88
C ALA A 156 -17.25 -9.60 0.38
N SER A 157 -16.31 -10.49 -0.03
CA SER A 157 -16.24 -10.98 -1.41
C SER A 157 -17.43 -11.85 -1.77
N GLN A 158 -17.91 -12.68 -0.86
CA GLN A 158 -19.11 -13.48 -1.07
C GLN A 158 -20.33 -12.60 -1.26
N LEU A 159 -20.55 -11.63 -0.34
CA LEU A 159 -21.64 -10.66 -0.42
C LEU A 159 -21.64 -9.92 -1.77
N ALA A 160 -20.49 -9.43 -2.21
CA ALA A 160 -20.37 -8.76 -3.49
C ALA A 160 -20.78 -9.67 -4.66
N ARG A 161 -20.31 -10.93 -4.69
CA ARG A 161 -20.65 -11.90 -5.73
C ARG A 161 -22.13 -12.28 -5.74
N GLU A 162 -22.76 -12.45 -4.58
CA GLU A 162 -24.21 -12.73 -4.45
C GLU A 162 -25.06 -11.63 -5.09
N HIS A 163 -24.54 -10.40 -5.15
CA HIS A 163 -25.18 -9.26 -5.80
C HIS A 163 -24.63 -8.95 -7.21
N GLY A 164 -23.81 -9.84 -7.77
CA GLY A 164 -23.28 -9.70 -9.12
C GLY A 164 -22.17 -8.64 -9.27
N LEU A 165 -21.59 -8.17 -8.17
CA LEU A 165 -20.49 -7.22 -8.20
C LEU A 165 -19.16 -7.95 -8.43
N ALA A 166 -18.27 -7.33 -9.19
CA ALA A 166 -16.86 -7.71 -9.20
C ALA A 166 -16.14 -7.24 -7.91
N VAL A 167 -14.98 -7.84 -7.61
CA VAL A 167 -14.19 -7.48 -6.43
C VAL A 167 -12.74 -7.17 -6.83
N HIS A 168 -12.29 -5.95 -6.52
CA HIS A 168 -10.92 -5.49 -6.73
C HIS A 168 -10.17 -5.31 -5.41
N LEU A 169 -8.90 -5.72 -5.36
CA LEU A 169 -8.02 -5.47 -4.24
C LEU A 169 -6.95 -4.43 -4.62
N ASP A 170 -6.98 -3.29 -3.94
CA ASP A 170 -5.76 -2.49 -3.80
C ASP A 170 -4.83 -3.24 -2.85
N GLY A 171 -3.93 -4.00 -3.45
CA GLY A 171 -2.93 -4.82 -2.79
C GLY A 171 -1.57 -4.15 -2.76
N ALA A 172 -1.52 -2.82 -2.63
CA ALA A 172 -0.25 -2.07 -2.62
C ALA A 172 0.75 -2.60 -1.58
N ARG A 173 0.26 -3.20 -0.49
CA ARG A 173 1.07 -3.90 0.52
C ARG A 173 0.56 -5.32 0.81
N VAL A 174 -0.04 -5.98 -0.16
CA VAL A 174 -0.56 -7.35 0.01
C VAL A 174 0.54 -8.35 0.38
N MET A 175 1.78 -8.13 -0.05
CA MET A 175 2.92 -8.96 0.36
C MET A 175 3.19 -8.84 1.87
N ASN A 176 3.05 -7.63 2.46
CA ASN A 176 3.13 -7.45 3.92
C ASN A 176 1.99 -8.21 4.63
N ALA A 177 0.76 -8.14 4.08
CA ALA A 177 -0.37 -8.90 4.64
C ALA A 177 -0.12 -10.41 4.60
N ALA A 178 0.40 -10.93 3.50
CA ALA A 178 0.71 -12.34 3.33
C ALA A 178 1.81 -12.81 4.27
N VAL A 179 2.89 -12.02 4.43
CA VAL A 179 4.00 -12.33 5.35
C VAL A 179 3.53 -12.32 6.82
N ASP A 180 2.71 -11.34 7.21
CA ASP A 180 2.14 -11.28 8.55
C ASP A 180 1.19 -12.47 8.83
N GLN A 181 0.33 -12.79 7.87
CA GLN A 181 -0.57 -13.94 7.99
C GLN A 181 0.20 -15.26 8.09
N ALA A 182 1.24 -15.44 7.29
CA ALA A 182 2.10 -16.62 7.31
C ALA A 182 2.81 -16.78 8.66
N ALA A 183 3.32 -15.68 9.23
CA ALA A 183 3.94 -15.69 10.55
C ALA A 183 2.97 -16.12 11.66
N ASN A 184 1.70 -15.70 11.56
CA ASN A 184 0.66 -16.07 12.53
C ASN A 184 0.18 -17.52 12.36
N ASN A 185 0.16 -18.03 11.13
CA ASN A 185 -0.35 -19.38 10.80
C ASN A 185 0.75 -20.45 10.78
N GLY A 186 2.02 -20.07 10.77
CA GLY A 186 3.15 -21.00 10.56
C GLY A 186 3.20 -21.58 9.14
N THR A 187 2.84 -20.78 8.15
CA THR A 187 2.70 -21.19 6.74
C THR A 187 3.69 -20.46 5.83
N ASP A 188 3.65 -20.74 4.52
CA ASP A 188 4.45 -20.03 3.51
C ASP A 188 3.76 -18.71 3.10
N PRO A 189 4.49 -17.58 3.05
CA PRO A 189 3.93 -16.29 2.62
C PRO A 189 3.31 -16.31 1.21
N LEU A 190 3.85 -17.06 0.28
CA LEU A 190 3.31 -17.13 -1.08
C LEU A 190 2.02 -17.96 -1.15
N ALA A 191 1.88 -18.97 -0.28
CA ALA A 191 0.62 -19.70 -0.12
C ALA A 191 -0.48 -18.77 0.44
N GLU A 192 -0.14 -17.96 1.47
CA GLU A 192 -1.08 -16.96 2.04
C GLU A 192 -1.44 -15.87 1.02
N LEU A 193 -0.47 -15.42 0.22
CA LEU A 193 -0.75 -14.48 -0.88
C LEU A 193 -1.81 -15.04 -1.83
N ARG A 194 -1.67 -16.31 -2.25
CA ARG A 194 -2.65 -16.96 -3.13
C ARG A 194 -4.02 -17.10 -2.48
N GLN A 195 -4.09 -17.40 -1.18
CA GLN A 195 -5.36 -17.44 -0.45
C GLN A 195 -6.04 -16.07 -0.44
N ILE A 196 -5.31 -15.00 -0.11
CA ILE A 196 -5.86 -13.64 -0.11
C ILE A 196 -6.34 -13.28 -1.52
N THR A 197 -5.49 -13.41 -2.52
CA THR A 197 -5.79 -12.97 -3.89
C THR A 197 -6.87 -13.78 -4.58
N SER A 198 -7.09 -15.05 -4.18
CA SER A 198 -8.16 -15.91 -4.73
C SER A 198 -9.57 -15.36 -4.49
N LEU A 199 -9.73 -14.50 -3.48
CA LEU A 199 -11.02 -13.90 -3.13
C LEU A 199 -11.41 -12.73 -4.04
N PHE A 200 -10.51 -12.24 -4.89
CA PHE A 200 -10.69 -11.06 -5.73
C PHE A 200 -10.62 -11.39 -7.20
N ASP A 201 -11.36 -10.66 -8.03
CA ASP A 201 -11.29 -10.80 -9.48
C ASP A 201 -10.03 -10.14 -10.03
N SER A 202 -9.61 -9.02 -9.44
CA SER A 202 -8.34 -8.37 -9.77
C SER A 202 -7.60 -7.84 -8.55
N VAL A 203 -6.28 -7.76 -8.66
CA VAL A 203 -5.38 -7.31 -7.60
C VAL A 203 -4.34 -6.37 -8.18
N SER A 204 -4.16 -5.20 -7.57
CA SER A 204 -3.04 -4.30 -7.82
C SER A 204 -1.93 -4.57 -6.81
N VAL A 205 -0.70 -4.85 -7.26
CA VAL A 205 0.46 -5.14 -6.41
C VAL A 205 1.54 -4.09 -6.66
N CYS A 206 2.01 -3.38 -5.62
CA CYS A 206 3.11 -2.44 -5.77
C CYS A 206 4.47 -3.09 -5.49
N PHE A 207 5.44 -2.81 -6.36
CA PHE A 207 6.84 -3.21 -6.18
C PHE A 207 7.68 -2.10 -5.53
N SER A 208 7.22 -0.84 -5.65
CA SER A 208 7.93 0.37 -5.23
C SER A 208 7.66 0.80 -3.79
N LYS A 209 7.47 -0.16 -2.89
CA LYS A 209 7.27 0.03 -1.44
C LYS A 209 8.23 -0.88 -0.68
N GLY A 210 7.77 -1.66 0.29
CA GLY A 210 8.60 -2.57 1.08
C GLY A 210 9.44 -3.57 0.26
N LEU A 211 9.00 -3.91 -0.95
CA LEU A 211 9.76 -4.74 -1.89
C LEU A 211 11.01 -4.03 -2.44
N GLY A 212 11.08 -2.70 -2.41
CA GLY A 212 12.27 -1.91 -2.69
C GLY A 212 12.59 -1.67 -4.17
N ALA A 213 11.71 -2.02 -5.10
CA ALA A 213 11.88 -1.61 -6.49
C ALA A 213 11.72 -0.08 -6.64
N PRO A 214 12.47 0.59 -7.53
CA PRO A 214 12.44 2.05 -7.65
C PRO A 214 11.11 2.59 -8.17
N VAL A 215 10.39 1.81 -8.97
CA VAL A 215 9.10 2.15 -9.56
C VAL A 215 8.29 0.89 -9.83
N GLY A 216 7.00 1.05 -10.05
CA GLY A 216 6.16 0.05 -10.68
C GLY A 216 5.21 -0.68 -9.79
N SER A 217 4.18 -1.15 -10.45
CA SER A 217 3.12 -2.00 -9.91
C SER A 217 2.65 -2.96 -10.99
N ALA A 218 1.87 -3.96 -10.62
CA ALA A 218 1.19 -4.82 -11.58
C ALA A 218 -0.29 -4.95 -11.23
N LEU A 219 -1.14 -4.89 -12.25
CA LEU A 219 -2.52 -5.31 -12.17
C LEU A 219 -2.61 -6.77 -12.60
N CYS A 220 -3.13 -7.63 -11.72
CA CYS A 220 -3.29 -9.06 -11.95
C CYS A 220 -4.77 -9.42 -12.01
N GLY A 221 -5.17 -10.29 -12.92
CA GLY A 221 -6.58 -10.69 -13.08
C GLY A 221 -6.82 -11.64 -14.26
N PRO A 222 -8.10 -11.86 -14.63
CA PRO A 222 -8.45 -12.60 -15.83
C PRO A 222 -7.89 -11.95 -17.10
N ARG A 223 -7.48 -12.73 -18.07
CA ARG A 223 -6.89 -12.24 -19.34
C ARG A 223 -7.77 -11.21 -20.04
N ALA A 224 -9.07 -11.42 -20.05
CA ALA A 224 -10.03 -10.49 -20.66
C ALA A 224 -10.04 -9.11 -19.94
N LEU A 225 -9.92 -9.08 -18.62
CA LEU A 225 -9.81 -7.85 -17.84
C LEU A 225 -8.48 -7.15 -18.11
N ILE A 226 -7.38 -7.90 -18.14
CA ILE A 226 -6.05 -7.36 -18.42
C ILE A 226 -5.97 -6.75 -19.83
N GLN A 227 -6.65 -7.29 -20.83
CA GLN A 227 -6.74 -6.70 -22.16
C GLN A 227 -7.46 -5.35 -22.14
N LYS A 228 -8.54 -5.19 -21.35
CA LYS A 228 -9.21 -3.89 -21.16
C LYS A 228 -8.28 -2.90 -20.44
N ALA A 229 -7.64 -3.35 -19.36
CA ALA A 229 -6.69 -2.54 -18.60
C ALA A 229 -5.49 -2.09 -19.44
N HIS A 230 -5.02 -2.90 -20.39
CA HIS A 230 -3.94 -2.52 -21.31
C HIS A 230 -4.33 -1.32 -22.19
N ARG A 231 -5.57 -1.25 -22.66
CA ARG A 231 -6.09 -0.07 -23.39
C ARG A 231 -6.17 1.15 -22.47
N ALA A 232 -6.66 0.97 -21.25
CA ALA A 232 -6.72 2.04 -20.25
C ALA A 232 -5.31 2.55 -19.93
N ARG A 233 -4.31 1.66 -19.68
CA ARG A 233 -2.89 2.03 -19.48
C ARG A 233 -2.38 2.91 -20.62
N LYS A 234 -2.68 2.54 -21.87
CA LYS A 234 -2.25 3.33 -23.04
C LYS A 234 -2.87 4.73 -23.07
N MET A 235 -4.19 4.84 -22.83
CA MET A 235 -4.89 6.12 -22.76
C MET A 235 -4.35 7.04 -21.65
N LEU A 236 -3.98 6.45 -20.52
CA LEU A 236 -3.44 7.15 -19.35
C LEU A 236 -1.94 7.45 -19.45
N GLY A 237 -1.31 7.21 -20.61
CA GLY A 237 0.10 7.51 -20.84
C GLY A 237 1.10 6.54 -20.19
N GLY A 238 0.64 5.38 -19.70
CA GLY A 238 1.49 4.39 -18.99
C GLY A 238 2.15 3.35 -19.90
N GLY A 239 2.03 3.46 -21.21
CA GLY A 239 2.74 2.60 -22.17
C GLY A 239 4.21 3.01 -22.27
N MET A 240 5.09 2.26 -21.63
CA MET A 240 6.55 2.45 -21.69
C MET A 240 7.13 1.63 -22.85
N ARG A 241 8.37 1.90 -23.23
CA ARG A 241 9.09 1.18 -24.29
C ARG A 241 9.98 0.10 -23.67
N GLN A 242 11.27 0.32 -23.52
CA GLN A 242 12.24 -0.63 -22.96
C GLN A 242 12.11 -0.66 -21.42
N SER A 243 10.93 -1.00 -20.93
CA SER A 243 10.63 -0.99 -19.49
C SER A 243 11.13 -2.24 -18.75
N GLY A 244 11.73 -3.20 -19.48
CA GLY A 244 12.45 -4.31 -18.89
C GLY A 244 13.53 -3.89 -17.92
N LEU A 245 14.18 -2.74 -18.15
CA LEU A 245 15.11 -2.13 -17.20
C LEU A 245 14.47 -1.94 -15.79
N LEU A 246 13.23 -1.48 -15.74
CA LEU A 246 12.49 -1.26 -14.49
C LEU A 246 11.86 -2.56 -13.97
N ALA A 247 11.35 -3.38 -14.90
CA ALA A 247 10.74 -4.67 -14.59
C ALA A 247 11.75 -5.64 -13.92
N ALA A 248 13.02 -5.56 -14.27
CA ALA A 248 14.08 -6.38 -13.67
C ALA A 248 14.21 -6.12 -12.16
N ALA A 249 14.07 -4.89 -11.70
CA ALA A 249 14.08 -4.57 -10.28
C ALA A 249 12.88 -5.20 -9.56
N ALA A 250 11.69 -5.12 -10.16
CA ALA A 250 10.48 -5.71 -9.61
C ALA A 250 10.56 -7.25 -9.58
N LEU A 251 11.07 -7.86 -10.64
CA LEU A 251 11.30 -9.32 -10.72
C LEU A 251 12.32 -9.78 -9.66
N TYR A 252 13.42 -9.04 -9.50
CA TYR A 252 14.40 -9.30 -8.44
C TYR A 252 13.73 -9.23 -7.05
N ALA A 253 12.92 -8.20 -6.81
CA ALA A 253 12.21 -8.01 -5.55
C ALA A 253 11.26 -9.18 -5.23
N LEU A 254 10.49 -9.65 -6.21
CA LEU A 254 9.60 -10.79 -6.05
C LEU A 254 10.34 -12.08 -5.68
N ASN A 255 11.52 -12.27 -6.22
CA ASN A 255 12.31 -13.49 -5.99
C ASN A 255 13.13 -13.45 -4.69
N HIS A 256 13.46 -12.25 -4.16
CA HIS A 256 14.43 -12.12 -3.06
C HIS A 256 13.93 -11.31 -1.86
N HIS A 257 12.91 -10.45 -2.02
CA HIS A 257 12.55 -9.50 -0.97
C HIS A 257 11.21 -9.81 -0.27
N VAL A 258 10.41 -10.76 -0.75
CA VAL A 258 9.11 -11.05 -0.10
C VAL A 258 9.31 -11.53 1.33
N ALA A 259 10.10 -12.58 1.54
CA ALA A 259 10.31 -13.15 2.88
C ALA A 259 10.99 -12.17 3.85
N ARG A 260 11.86 -11.26 3.34
CA ARG A 260 12.53 -10.26 4.18
C ARG A 260 11.59 -9.19 4.76
N LEU A 261 10.37 -9.01 4.24
CA LEU A 261 9.37 -8.10 4.82
C LEU A 261 9.09 -8.41 6.29
N ALA A 262 9.28 -9.66 6.72
CA ALA A 262 9.20 -10.03 8.14
C ALA A 262 10.19 -9.24 9.01
N GLN A 263 11.36 -8.86 8.47
CA GLN A 263 12.34 -8.03 9.19
C GLN A 263 11.80 -6.61 9.42
N ASP A 264 11.07 -6.05 8.44
CA ASP A 264 10.45 -4.75 8.59
C ASP A 264 9.38 -4.78 9.69
N HIS A 265 8.60 -5.87 9.78
CA HIS A 265 7.62 -6.07 10.85
C HIS A 265 8.29 -6.15 12.24
N VAL A 266 9.40 -6.89 12.36
CA VAL A 266 10.18 -6.96 13.61
C VAL A 266 10.72 -5.58 14.02
N LEU A 267 11.22 -4.79 13.06
CA LEU A 267 11.70 -3.44 13.32
C LEU A 267 10.57 -2.48 13.73
N ALA A 268 9.38 -2.62 13.14
CA ALA A 268 8.20 -1.86 13.55
C ALA A 268 7.79 -2.19 15.00
N GLN A 269 7.78 -3.46 15.37
CA GLN A 269 7.50 -3.89 16.75
C GLN A 269 8.57 -3.41 17.74
N ARG A 270 9.87 -3.45 17.35
CA ARG A 270 10.96 -2.88 18.15
C ARG A 270 10.76 -1.39 18.41
N LEU A 271 10.39 -0.63 17.36
CA LEU A 271 10.08 0.80 17.47
C LEU A 271 8.89 1.02 18.42
N ALA A 272 7.78 0.33 18.20
CA ALA A 272 6.58 0.46 19.01
C ALA A 272 6.87 0.17 20.51
N THR A 273 7.58 -0.91 20.79
CA THR A 273 7.99 -1.28 22.16
C THR A 273 8.89 -0.20 22.78
N GLY A 274 9.86 0.31 22.01
CA GLY A 274 10.77 1.38 22.46
C GLY A 274 10.06 2.71 22.76
N LEU A 275 8.92 2.96 22.11
CA LEU A 275 8.11 4.16 22.31
C LEU A 275 7.10 4.04 23.46
N GLN A 276 6.89 2.86 24.02
CA GLN A 276 5.99 2.66 25.16
C GLN A 276 6.50 3.38 26.41
N GLY A 277 5.56 3.85 27.23
CA GLY A 277 5.85 4.49 28.53
C GLY A 277 6.47 5.88 28.43
N ILE A 278 6.51 6.51 27.25
CA ILE A 278 6.94 7.91 27.10
C ILE A 278 5.77 8.83 27.47
N PRO A 279 5.90 9.68 28.53
CA PRO A 279 4.82 10.61 28.89
C PRO A 279 4.49 11.58 27.75
N GLY A 280 3.21 11.69 27.42
CA GLY A 280 2.73 12.56 26.32
C GLY A 280 2.78 11.93 24.93
N LEU A 281 3.15 10.65 24.82
CA LEU A 281 3.09 9.87 23.59
C LEU A 281 2.40 8.53 23.86
N SER A 282 1.50 8.12 22.95
CA SER A 282 0.92 6.77 22.95
C SER A 282 1.06 6.10 21.59
N VAL A 283 1.40 4.82 21.57
CA VAL A 283 1.39 4.01 20.35
C VAL A 283 -0.06 3.62 20.08
N ARG A 284 -0.64 4.17 19.01
CA ARG A 284 -2.03 3.89 18.59
C ARG A 284 -2.14 2.53 17.89
N SER A 285 -1.19 2.23 17.03
CA SER A 285 -1.10 0.93 16.36
C SER A 285 0.33 0.65 15.91
N ALA A 286 0.65 -0.64 15.79
CA ALA A 286 1.91 -1.15 15.25
C ALA A 286 1.57 -2.43 14.47
N ASP A 287 1.23 -2.26 13.20
CA ASP A 287 0.77 -3.33 12.34
C ASP A 287 1.70 -3.46 11.13
N THR A 288 2.10 -4.66 10.79
CA THR A 288 3.08 -4.96 9.76
C THR A 288 4.32 -4.04 9.88
N ASN A 289 4.56 -3.18 8.91
CA ASN A 289 5.71 -2.27 8.88
C ASN A 289 5.34 -0.81 9.22
N ILE A 290 4.18 -0.54 9.80
CA ILE A 290 3.70 0.83 10.09
C ILE A 290 3.37 0.99 11.57
N VAL A 291 3.92 2.03 12.19
CA VAL A 291 3.64 2.43 13.57
C VAL A 291 3.00 3.80 13.59
N PHE A 292 1.80 3.91 14.14
CA PHE A 292 1.13 5.18 14.39
C PHE A 292 1.25 5.57 15.85
N VAL A 293 1.49 6.85 16.10
CA VAL A 293 1.53 7.41 17.45
C VAL A 293 0.64 8.64 17.56
N ASP A 294 0.07 8.82 18.75
CA ASP A 294 -0.62 10.02 19.14
C ASP A 294 0.27 10.82 20.09
N VAL A 295 0.37 12.13 19.85
CA VAL A 295 1.19 13.06 20.62
C VAL A 295 0.31 14.06 21.30
N ALA A 296 0.38 14.11 22.64
CA ALA A 296 -0.44 14.99 23.45
C ALA A 296 -0.08 16.48 23.24
N HIS A 297 -1.01 17.36 23.60
CA HIS A 297 -0.83 18.82 23.68
C HIS A 297 -0.38 19.50 22.37
N GLY A 298 -0.74 18.94 21.20
CA GLY A 298 -0.41 19.54 19.90
C GLY A 298 1.08 19.53 19.55
N LYS A 299 1.92 18.76 20.26
CA LYS A 299 3.38 18.73 20.08
C LYS A 299 3.87 17.94 18.86
N GLY A 300 2.98 17.39 18.06
CA GLY A 300 3.36 16.56 16.90
C GLY A 300 4.28 17.26 15.91
N ALA A 301 4.01 18.53 15.56
CA ALA A 301 4.85 19.30 14.66
C ALA A 301 6.24 19.60 15.26
N ALA A 302 6.30 19.93 16.57
CA ALA A 302 7.55 20.15 17.27
C ALA A 302 8.39 18.87 17.37
N LEU A 303 7.76 17.72 17.62
CA LEU A 303 8.44 16.43 17.61
C LEU A 303 9.02 16.13 16.22
N LEU A 304 8.27 16.34 15.14
CA LEU A 304 8.79 16.14 13.78
C LEU A 304 9.99 17.04 13.47
N ALA A 305 9.95 18.31 13.88
CA ALA A 305 11.08 19.23 13.72
C ALA A 305 12.31 18.81 14.53
N HIS A 306 12.14 18.35 15.76
CA HIS A 306 13.21 17.78 16.59
C HIS A 306 13.82 16.53 15.95
N LEU A 307 12.98 15.58 15.50
CA LEU A 307 13.45 14.37 14.84
C LEU A 307 14.27 14.67 13.58
N GLN A 308 13.86 15.67 12.80
CA GLN A 308 14.60 16.11 11.62
C GLN A 308 16.00 16.63 11.97
N GLN A 309 16.15 17.39 13.08
CA GLN A 309 17.44 17.86 13.59
C GLN A 309 18.33 16.67 14.03
N GLU A 310 17.72 15.62 14.53
CA GLU A 310 18.38 14.38 14.94
C GLU A 310 18.60 13.40 13.77
N HIS A 311 18.43 13.85 12.52
CA HIS A 311 18.53 13.02 11.30
C HIS A 311 17.54 11.85 11.23
N VAL A 312 16.41 11.95 11.92
CA VAL A 312 15.30 11.00 11.84
C VAL A 312 14.14 11.69 11.10
N LEU A 313 13.64 11.06 10.03
CA LEU A 313 12.49 11.59 9.28
C LEU A 313 11.25 10.74 9.54
N ALA A 314 10.13 11.40 9.83
CA ALA A 314 8.81 10.82 9.94
C ALA A 314 7.78 11.72 9.26
N THR A 315 6.52 11.30 9.18
CA THR A 315 5.46 12.10 8.56
C THR A 315 4.25 12.27 9.48
N GLY A 316 3.61 13.44 9.39
CA GLY A 316 2.35 13.75 10.07
C GLY A 316 1.16 13.95 9.12
N MET A 317 1.31 13.68 7.82
CA MET A 317 0.30 13.99 6.81
C MET A 317 -1.05 13.28 7.05
N ILE A 318 -1.02 12.03 7.52
CA ILE A 318 -2.22 11.20 7.83
C ILE A 318 -2.25 10.74 9.29
N GLY A 319 -1.73 11.56 10.20
CA GLY A 319 -1.35 11.20 11.57
C GLY A 319 0.14 10.96 11.67
N LEU A 320 0.70 11.10 12.86
CA LEU A 320 2.13 10.90 13.05
C LEU A 320 2.43 9.41 12.94
N ARG A 321 3.23 9.05 11.93
CA ARG A 321 3.57 7.66 11.65
C ARG A 321 5.04 7.48 11.32
N PHE A 322 5.49 6.27 11.59
CA PHE A 322 6.79 5.75 11.20
C PHE A 322 6.60 4.49 10.37
N VAL A 323 7.38 4.32 9.31
CA VAL A 323 7.32 3.17 8.42
C VAL A 323 8.71 2.54 8.32
N THR A 324 8.82 1.27 8.68
CA THR A 324 10.06 0.51 8.54
C THR A 324 10.18 -0.12 7.16
N HIS A 325 11.39 -0.24 6.67
CA HIS A 325 11.70 -0.76 5.34
C HIS A 325 13.19 -1.15 5.23
N LEU A 326 13.58 -1.67 4.07
CA LEU A 326 14.88 -2.25 3.76
C LEU A 326 16.10 -1.39 4.18
N ASP A 327 16.02 -0.05 4.07
CA ASP A 327 17.15 0.85 4.34
C ASP A 327 17.29 1.24 5.82
N VAL A 328 16.40 0.71 6.69
CA VAL A 328 16.40 0.96 8.12
C VAL A 328 16.85 -0.31 8.85
N ASP A 329 17.79 -0.17 9.79
CA ASP A 329 18.30 -1.24 10.62
C ASP A 329 17.92 -1.05 12.11
N ALA A 330 18.27 -2.01 12.94
CA ALA A 330 17.97 -1.97 14.38
C ALA A 330 18.63 -0.76 15.08
N ALA A 331 19.83 -0.37 14.67
CA ALA A 331 20.53 0.78 15.23
C ALA A 331 19.82 2.09 14.88
N GLY A 332 19.29 2.19 13.65
CA GLY A 332 18.45 3.32 13.22
C GLY A 332 17.15 3.40 14.03
N ILE A 333 16.51 2.26 14.32
CA ILE A 333 15.32 2.23 15.18
C ILE A 333 15.64 2.69 16.60
N ASP A 334 16.74 2.19 17.19
CA ASP A 334 17.17 2.57 18.54
C ASP A 334 17.49 4.08 18.59
N HIS A 335 18.13 4.62 17.57
CA HIS A 335 18.39 6.06 17.46
C HIS A 335 17.07 6.86 17.38
N ALA A 336 16.10 6.42 16.58
CA ALA A 336 14.79 7.07 16.49
C ALA A 336 14.05 7.06 17.86
N VAL A 337 14.04 5.94 18.57
CA VAL A 337 13.46 5.82 19.90
C VAL A 337 14.17 6.77 20.89
N ALA A 338 15.50 6.79 20.90
CA ALA A 338 16.26 7.67 21.76
C ALA A 338 15.99 9.15 21.47
N SER A 339 15.84 9.53 20.21
CA SER A 339 15.52 10.89 19.79
C SER A 339 14.12 11.32 20.26
N VAL A 340 13.12 10.45 20.13
CA VAL A 340 11.77 10.70 20.66
C VAL A 340 11.83 10.88 22.21
N ARG A 341 12.54 10.02 22.92
CA ARG A 341 12.69 10.10 24.37
C ARG A 341 13.35 11.41 24.81
N ARG A 342 14.41 11.84 24.12
CA ARG A 342 15.08 13.14 24.42
C ARG A 342 14.13 14.32 24.27
N PHE A 343 13.29 14.33 23.23
CA PHE A 343 12.30 15.39 23.03
C PHE A 343 11.39 15.55 24.26
N PHE A 344 10.80 14.47 24.74
CA PHE A 344 9.88 14.53 25.88
C PHE A 344 10.58 14.76 27.22
N GLN A 345 11.85 14.36 27.38
CA GLN A 345 12.65 14.64 28.57
C GLN A 345 13.05 16.12 28.66
N SER A 346 13.46 16.73 27.55
CA SER A 346 13.81 18.16 27.53
C SER A 346 12.59 19.06 27.78
N ASP A 347 11.42 18.62 27.33
CA ASP A 347 10.15 19.30 27.47
C ASP A 347 9.62 19.24 28.92
N ALA A 348 9.87 18.14 29.63
CA ALA A 348 9.55 17.98 31.06
C ALA A 348 10.41 18.92 31.97
N ASN A 349 11.62 19.27 31.51
CA ASN A 349 12.52 20.19 32.20
C ASN A 349 12.32 21.66 31.81
N GLY A 350 11.55 21.93 30.73
CA GLY A 350 11.33 23.26 30.15
C GLY A 350 9.85 23.68 30.18
N ALA A 351 9.17 23.53 31.32
CA ALA A 351 7.84 24.10 31.51
C ALA A 351 7.93 25.64 31.61
N SER A 352 8.11 26.31 30.47
CA SER A 352 7.84 27.76 30.31
C SER A 352 7.56 28.13 28.86
N THR A 353 6.32 28.58 28.64
CA THR A 353 5.86 29.58 27.65
C THR A 353 6.29 29.41 26.17
N ALA A 354 5.38 28.88 25.34
CA ALA A 354 4.96 29.51 24.09
C ALA A 354 3.68 28.84 23.57
N GLN A 355 2.55 29.53 23.70
CA GLN A 355 1.35 29.24 22.91
C GLN A 355 1.66 29.53 21.46
N LEU A 356 1.65 28.48 20.62
CA LEU A 356 1.55 28.65 19.19
C LEU A 356 0.18 28.14 18.74
N HIS A 357 -0.58 29.04 18.14
CA HIS A 357 -1.89 28.76 17.53
C HIS A 357 -1.76 27.69 16.45
N GLY A 358 -2.38 26.56 16.67
CA GLY A 358 -2.58 25.53 15.67
C GLY A 358 -3.85 25.84 14.86
N GLY A 359 -3.70 26.05 13.56
CA GLY A 359 -4.82 26.03 12.62
C GLY A 359 -5.33 24.60 12.40
N PRO A 360 -6.58 24.44 11.98
CA PRO A 360 -7.20 23.14 11.80
C PRO A 360 -6.70 22.49 10.50
N TYR A 361 -6.32 21.22 10.60
CA TYR A 361 -6.17 20.31 9.49
C TYR A 361 -6.99 19.06 9.73
#